data_7cae037135f6e2cc8d6d1bee6f8d9b8e
#
_entry.id   7cae037135f6e2cc8d6d1bee6f8d9b8e
#
_cell.length_a   1.000
_cell.length_b   1.000
_cell.length_c   1.000
_cell.angle_alpha   90.00
_cell.angle_beta   90.00
_cell.angle_gamma   90.00
#
_symmetry.space_group_name_H-M   'P 1'
#
loop_
_entity.id
_entity.type
_entity.pdbx_description
1 polymer ?
#
loop_
_entity_poly.entity_id
_entity_poly.type
_entity_poly.pdbx_seq_one_letter_code
_entity_poly.pdbx_strand_id
1 'polypeptide(L)'
;MKFRFIIIRIALISIVCSVLFISGLYNQFFSKKLLLNNYELFIHNNDSYQDVINELDTVLFSTNSMQITNRLLLEWFANKKRLNYWFKPGKYILNSSNSINDIINKVRSRVQDPVTITFNSMDNIDDLFSIVSSVLALDSLDLVGYLHKNQTSKDSLYLKFIPNTYEFFWNASPEDFFNRMNLEYDNFWTLNMLDAADSQQLSKEQVFVLASIVDKEASHVDEMATIAGLYLNRLKKS
;
A
#
# COMPACT_ATOMS: atom_id res chain seq x y z
N MET A 1 19.59 -55.44 -37.87
CA MET A 1 18.70 -55.54 -36.72
C MET A 1 19.26 -54.81 -35.48
N LYS A 2 20.50 -55.03 -35.08
CA LYS A 2 21.14 -54.38 -33.89
C LYS A 2 21.14 -52.82 -33.91
N PHE A 3 21.36 -52.20 -35.06
CA PHE A 3 21.41 -50.74 -35.22
C PHE A 3 20.07 -50.07 -34.94
N ARG A 4 18.95 -50.65 -35.34
CA ARG A 4 17.60 -50.16 -35.03
C ARG A 4 17.29 -50.20 -33.55
N PHE A 5 17.72 -51.21 -32.83
CA PHE A 5 17.55 -51.30 -31.36
C PHE A 5 18.36 -50.24 -30.61
N ILE A 6 19.55 -49.89 -31.11
CA ILE A 6 20.37 -48.82 -30.52
C ILE A 6 19.69 -47.48 -30.70
N ILE A 7 19.16 -47.16 -31.88
CA ILE A 7 18.43 -45.90 -32.13
C ILE A 7 17.20 -45.78 -31.23
N ILE A 8 16.42 -46.85 -31.08
CA ILE A 8 15.24 -46.87 -30.22
C ILE A 8 15.63 -46.64 -28.76
N ARG A 9 16.72 -47.22 -28.26
CA ARG A 9 17.21 -47.00 -26.90
C ARG A 9 17.66 -45.57 -26.68
N ILE A 10 18.37 -44.95 -27.61
CA ILE A 10 18.79 -43.55 -27.56
C ILE A 10 17.57 -42.65 -27.54
N ALA A 11 16.57 -42.88 -28.38
CA ALA A 11 15.33 -42.11 -28.42
C ALA A 11 14.57 -42.22 -27.09
N LEU A 12 14.46 -43.41 -26.50
CA LEU A 12 13.82 -43.62 -25.20
C LEU A 12 14.55 -42.87 -24.07
N ILE A 13 15.88 -42.96 -24.04
CA ILE A 13 16.70 -42.23 -23.05
C ILE A 13 16.49 -40.71 -23.21
N SER A 14 16.49 -40.18 -24.43
CA SER A 14 16.26 -38.78 -24.72
C SER A 14 14.88 -38.32 -24.24
N ILE A 15 13.83 -39.12 -24.45
CA ILE A 15 12.47 -38.83 -23.98
C ILE A 15 12.44 -38.79 -22.44
N VAL A 16 13.04 -39.77 -21.77
CA VAL A 16 13.09 -39.81 -20.30
C VAL A 16 13.84 -38.59 -19.75
N CYS A 17 15.00 -38.27 -20.33
CA CYS A 17 15.75 -37.06 -19.93
C CYS A 17 14.94 -35.79 -20.14
N SER A 18 14.21 -35.67 -21.26
CA SER A 18 13.34 -34.52 -21.53
C SER A 18 12.20 -34.41 -20.51
N VAL A 19 11.55 -35.52 -20.16
CA VAL A 19 10.49 -35.55 -19.15
C VAL A 19 11.01 -35.15 -17.77
N LEU A 20 12.17 -35.67 -17.37
CA LEU A 20 12.82 -35.30 -16.09
C LEU A 20 13.20 -33.80 -16.06
N PHE A 21 13.73 -33.29 -17.16
CA PHE A 21 14.06 -31.85 -17.29
C PHE A 21 12.82 -30.98 -17.19
N ILE A 22 11.76 -31.32 -17.93
CA ILE A 22 10.49 -30.59 -17.87
C ILE A 22 9.87 -30.63 -16.46
N SER A 23 9.91 -31.81 -15.82
CA SER A 23 9.45 -31.98 -14.44
C SER A 23 10.26 -31.12 -13.45
N GLY A 24 11.58 -31.05 -13.63
CA GLY A 24 12.45 -30.18 -12.85
C GLY A 24 12.09 -28.70 -13.01
N LEU A 25 11.92 -28.23 -14.24
CA LEU A 25 11.47 -26.85 -14.51
C LEU A 25 10.09 -26.58 -13.92
N TYR A 26 9.15 -27.50 -14.09
CA TYR A 26 7.81 -27.37 -13.51
C TYR A 26 7.87 -27.21 -12.00
N ASN A 27 8.60 -28.08 -11.31
CA ASN A 27 8.76 -27.98 -9.86
C ASN A 27 9.39 -26.65 -9.44
N GLN A 28 10.38 -26.16 -10.18
CA GLN A 28 11.05 -24.89 -9.88
C GLN A 28 10.10 -23.69 -9.93
N PHE A 29 9.24 -23.60 -10.93
CA PHE A 29 8.36 -22.43 -11.11
C PHE A 29 7.00 -22.54 -10.42
N PHE A 30 6.54 -23.75 -10.12
CA PHE A 30 5.19 -24.00 -9.59
C PHE A 30 5.17 -24.63 -8.19
N SER A 31 6.31 -25.09 -7.65
CA SER A 31 6.32 -25.56 -6.25
C SER A 31 6.22 -24.36 -5.29
N LYS A 32 5.45 -24.55 -4.24
CA LYS A 32 5.26 -23.55 -3.19
C LYS A 32 6.42 -23.56 -2.19
N LYS A 33 6.53 -22.49 -1.36
CA LYS A 33 7.53 -22.32 -0.30
C LYS A 33 8.94 -21.92 -0.79
N LEU A 34 9.00 -20.86 -1.57
CA LEU A 34 10.26 -20.25 -1.99
C LEU A 34 10.82 -19.27 -0.96
N LEU A 35 9.95 -18.59 -0.25
CA LEU A 35 10.33 -17.58 0.72
C LEU A 35 10.32 -18.19 2.13
N LEU A 36 11.31 -17.86 2.95
CA LEU A 36 11.33 -18.24 4.38
C LEU A 36 10.28 -17.43 5.16
N ASN A 37 10.14 -16.16 4.83
CA ASN A 37 9.22 -15.22 5.45
C ASN A 37 8.42 -14.47 4.37
N ASN A 38 7.35 -13.80 4.79
CA ASN A 38 6.67 -12.85 3.92
C ASN A 38 7.62 -11.69 3.59
N TYR A 39 7.56 -11.24 2.36
CA TYR A 39 8.37 -10.13 1.86
C TYR A 39 7.48 -9.04 1.27
N GLU A 40 7.82 -7.80 1.51
CA GLU A 40 7.15 -6.64 0.92
C GLU A 40 7.99 -6.14 -0.25
N LEU A 41 7.49 -6.33 -1.45
CA LEU A 41 8.10 -5.84 -2.68
C LEU A 41 7.54 -4.46 -2.99
N PHE A 42 8.42 -3.47 -3.16
CA PHE A 42 8.08 -2.11 -3.54
C PHE A 42 8.59 -1.83 -4.96
N ILE A 43 7.68 -1.50 -5.86
CA ILE A 43 8.00 -1.10 -7.24
C ILE A 43 7.72 0.39 -7.36
N HIS A 44 8.75 1.17 -7.65
CA HIS A 44 8.65 2.63 -7.76
C HIS A 44 8.12 3.05 -9.14
N ASN A 45 7.65 4.29 -9.23
CA ASN A 45 7.11 4.83 -10.48
C ASN A 45 8.15 4.90 -11.62
N ASN A 46 9.43 5.02 -11.27
CA ASN A 46 10.54 5.14 -12.22
C ASN A 46 11.27 3.81 -12.48
N ASP A 47 10.84 2.71 -11.84
CA ASP A 47 11.51 1.43 -12.00
C ASP A 47 11.30 0.90 -13.41
N SER A 48 12.39 0.47 -14.02
CA SER A 48 12.36 -0.28 -15.26
C SER A 48 12.00 -1.75 -15.01
N TYR A 49 11.64 -2.45 -16.09
CA TYR A 49 11.46 -3.91 -16.01
C TYR A 49 12.69 -4.62 -15.42
N GLN A 50 13.89 -4.13 -15.73
CA GLN A 50 15.13 -4.71 -15.25
C GLN A 50 15.32 -4.53 -13.74
N ASP A 51 14.87 -3.40 -13.20
CA ASP A 51 14.90 -3.14 -11.76
C ASP A 51 13.95 -4.10 -11.03
N VAL A 52 12.75 -4.30 -11.56
CA VAL A 52 11.80 -5.30 -11.01
C VAL A 52 12.37 -6.72 -11.04
N ILE A 53 13.04 -7.11 -12.12
CA ILE A 53 13.70 -8.44 -12.20
C ILE A 53 14.84 -8.54 -11.20
N ASN A 54 15.65 -7.47 -11.03
CA ASN A 54 16.74 -7.45 -10.05
C ASN A 54 16.20 -7.59 -8.62
N GLU A 55 15.13 -6.91 -8.30
CA GLU A 55 14.50 -6.98 -6.97
C GLU A 55 13.95 -8.38 -6.71
N LEU A 56 13.19 -8.94 -7.67
CA LEU A 56 12.69 -10.31 -7.58
C LEU A 56 13.81 -11.35 -7.46
N ASP A 57 14.90 -11.16 -8.18
CA ASP A 57 16.07 -12.01 -8.10
C ASP A 57 16.69 -11.97 -6.69
N THR A 58 16.88 -10.77 -6.14
CA THR A 58 17.41 -10.55 -4.79
C THR A 58 16.52 -11.23 -3.74
N VAL A 59 15.21 -11.04 -3.82
CA VAL A 59 14.24 -11.66 -2.90
C VAL A 59 14.28 -13.18 -2.95
N LEU A 60 14.33 -13.75 -4.15
CA LEU A 60 14.32 -15.19 -4.35
C LEU A 60 15.65 -15.85 -3.96
N PHE A 61 16.78 -15.16 -4.11
CA PHE A 61 18.11 -15.69 -3.75
C PHE A 61 18.50 -15.47 -2.29
N SER A 62 18.08 -14.35 -1.67
CA SER A 62 18.43 -14.06 -0.27
C SER A 62 17.86 -15.05 0.73
N THR A 63 16.86 -15.81 0.34
CA THR A 63 16.17 -16.77 1.21
C THR A 63 16.83 -18.15 1.30
N ASN A 64 18.01 -18.35 0.75
CA ASN A 64 18.83 -19.59 0.84
C ASN A 64 18.09 -20.92 0.51
N SER A 65 16.87 -20.87 0.07
CA SER A 65 16.07 -22.08 -0.04
C SER A 65 16.17 -22.79 -1.38
N MET A 66 16.78 -22.18 -2.41
CA MET A 66 17.09 -22.92 -3.65
C MET A 66 18.18 -22.27 -4.51
N GLN A 67 19.29 -22.91 -4.60
CA GLN A 67 20.40 -22.68 -5.54
C GLN A 67 20.03 -22.83 -7.03
N ILE A 68 18.75 -22.76 -7.40
CA ILE A 68 18.32 -23.23 -8.73
C ILE A 68 17.72 -22.09 -9.58
N THR A 69 17.45 -20.93 -9.03
CA THR A 69 16.92 -19.84 -9.85
C THR A 69 18.07 -19.15 -10.57
N ASN A 70 18.46 -19.69 -11.70
CA ASN A 70 19.29 -18.97 -12.63
C ASN A 70 18.50 -17.73 -13.07
N ARG A 71 19.03 -16.51 -12.83
CA ARG A 71 18.45 -15.24 -13.26
C ARG A 71 17.90 -15.29 -14.69
N LEU A 72 18.63 -15.93 -15.60
CA LEU A 72 18.20 -16.09 -16.98
C LEU A 72 16.87 -16.88 -17.11
N LEU A 73 16.66 -17.88 -16.27
CA LEU A 73 15.40 -18.63 -16.25
C LEU A 73 14.27 -17.82 -15.64
N LEU A 74 14.52 -17.03 -14.59
CA LEU A 74 13.54 -16.12 -14.01
C LEU A 74 13.10 -15.09 -15.05
N GLU A 75 14.06 -14.45 -15.71
CA GLU A 75 13.79 -13.46 -16.75
C GLU A 75 13.05 -14.07 -17.96
N TRP A 76 13.46 -15.24 -18.41
CA TRP A 76 12.77 -15.97 -19.47
C TRP A 76 11.32 -16.27 -19.10
N PHE A 77 11.08 -16.74 -17.86
CA PHE A 77 9.74 -17.08 -17.39
C PHE A 77 8.88 -15.82 -17.20
N ALA A 78 9.43 -14.75 -16.64
CA ALA A 78 8.77 -13.45 -16.49
C ALA A 78 8.38 -12.87 -17.86
N ASN A 79 9.27 -12.94 -18.85
CA ASN A 79 8.99 -12.52 -20.23
C ASN A 79 7.90 -13.39 -20.88
N LYS A 80 7.94 -14.71 -20.66
CA LYS A 80 6.91 -15.63 -21.14
C LYS A 80 5.54 -15.29 -20.56
N LYS A 81 5.51 -14.82 -19.32
CA LYS A 81 4.31 -14.31 -18.65
C LYS A 81 3.96 -12.87 -19.03
N ARG A 82 4.75 -12.22 -19.88
CA ARG A 82 4.57 -10.83 -20.32
C ARG A 82 4.64 -9.82 -19.14
N LEU A 83 5.44 -10.10 -18.11
CA LEU A 83 5.61 -9.19 -16.98
C LEU A 83 6.17 -7.84 -17.45
N ASN A 84 7.07 -7.83 -18.44
CA ASN A 84 7.66 -6.63 -19.04
C ASN A 84 6.63 -5.62 -19.60
N TYR A 85 5.42 -6.05 -19.89
CA TYR A 85 4.34 -5.16 -20.38
C TYR A 85 3.27 -4.86 -19.30
N TRP A 86 3.22 -5.64 -18.24
CA TRP A 86 2.05 -5.66 -17.36
C TRP A 86 2.35 -5.43 -15.88
N PHE A 87 3.58 -5.11 -15.48
CA PHE A 87 3.83 -4.70 -14.10
C PHE A 87 3.35 -3.27 -13.84
N LYS A 88 3.05 -2.95 -12.60
CA LYS A 88 2.72 -1.59 -12.14
C LYS A 88 3.52 -1.25 -10.88
N PRO A 89 3.87 0.04 -10.70
CA PRO A 89 4.36 0.54 -9.44
C PRO A 89 3.38 0.28 -8.31
N GLY A 90 3.90 0.05 -7.11
CA GLY A 90 3.10 -0.19 -5.91
C GLY A 90 3.75 -1.17 -4.95
N LYS A 91 3.05 -1.46 -3.86
CA LYS A 91 3.43 -2.45 -2.85
C LYS A 91 2.77 -3.79 -3.15
N TYR A 92 3.55 -4.87 -3.04
CA TYR A 92 3.09 -6.25 -3.23
C TYR A 92 3.60 -7.11 -2.08
N ILE A 93 2.70 -7.73 -1.31
CA ILE A 93 3.07 -8.66 -0.24
C ILE A 93 3.25 -10.05 -0.85
N LEU A 94 4.49 -10.55 -0.80
CA LEU A 94 4.87 -11.87 -1.26
C LEU A 94 4.86 -12.83 -0.06
N ASN A 95 3.94 -13.79 -0.06
CA ASN A 95 3.81 -14.73 1.04
C ASN A 95 4.82 -15.89 0.92
N SER A 96 5.27 -16.42 2.05
CA SER A 96 6.19 -17.56 2.11
C SER A 96 5.66 -18.83 1.42
N SER A 97 4.35 -18.92 1.19
CA SER A 97 3.71 -20.00 0.47
C SER A 97 3.66 -19.80 -1.06
N ASN A 98 4.09 -18.64 -1.58
CA ASN A 98 4.01 -18.35 -3.00
C ASN A 98 5.07 -19.10 -3.79
N SER A 99 4.70 -19.60 -4.97
CA SER A 99 5.63 -20.05 -6.00
C SER A 99 6.14 -18.88 -6.84
N ILE A 100 7.19 -19.05 -7.64
CA ILE A 100 7.65 -18.05 -8.61
C ILE A 100 6.49 -17.63 -9.54
N ASN A 101 5.68 -18.58 -9.98
CA ASN A 101 4.52 -18.32 -10.80
C ASN A 101 3.49 -17.43 -10.10
N ASP A 102 3.25 -17.65 -8.81
CA ASP A 102 2.30 -16.85 -8.03
C ASP A 102 2.82 -15.41 -7.86
N ILE A 103 4.11 -15.26 -7.55
CA ILE A 103 4.79 -13.97 -7.41
C ILE A 103 4.68 -13.16 -8.72
N ILE A 104 5.08 -13.77 -9.85
CA ILE A 104 5.02 -13.10 -11.15
C ILE A 104 3.58 -12.74 -11.53
N ASN A 105 2.63 -13.65 -11.28
CA ASN A 105 1.23 -13.37 -11.55
C ASN A 105 0.68 -12.23 -10.67
N LYS A 106 1.10 -12.16 -9.40
CA LYS A 106 0.68 -11.09 -8.47
C LYS A 106 1.16 -9.73 -8.98
N VAL A 107 2.43 -9.58 -9.28
CA VAL A 107 3.00 -8.33 -9.81
C VAL A 107 2.36 -7.97 -11.15
N ARG A 108 2.13 -8.95 -12.03
CA ARG A 108 1.48 -8.76 -13.32
C ARG A 108 0.00 -8.38 -13.21
N SER A 109 -0.70 -8.86 -12.18
CA SER A 109 -2.13 -8.61 -12.00
C SER A 109 -2.45 -7.13 -11.74
N ARG A 110 -1.44 -6.34 -11.35
CA ARG A 110 -1.57 -4.92 -10.98
C ARG A 110 -2.45 -4.68 -9.75
N VAL A 111 -2.77 -5.72 -9.00
CA VAL A 111 -3.52 -5.63 -7.75
C VAL A 111 -2.51 -5.40 -6.64
N GLN A 112 -2.32 -4.15 -6.27
CA GLN A 112 -1.45 -3.73 -5.17
C GLN A 112 -2.06 -4.13 -3.82
N ASP A 113 -1.19 -4.38 -2.84
CA ASP A 113 -1.62 -4.49 -1.45
C ASP A 113 -1.65 -3.07 -0.84
N PRO A 114 -2.71 -2.70 -0.13
CA PRO A 114 -2.79 -1.39 0.50
C PRO A 114 -1.82 -1.27 1.66
N VAL A 115 -1.51 -0.02 2.02
CA VAL A 115 -0.85 0.35 3.28
C VAL A 115 -1.86 1.10 4.15
N THR A 116 -1.70 1.00 5.47
CA THR A 116 -2.56 1.68 6.41
C THR A 116 -1.82 2.86 7.03
N ILE A 117 -2.49 4.01 7.11
CA ILE A 117 -2.05 5.19 7.82
C ILE A 117 -3.04 5.45 8.94
N THR A 118 -2.55 5.44 10.17
CA THR A 118 -3.36 5.80 11.35
C THR A 118 -2.86 7.12 11.91
N PHE A 119 -3.74 8.08 12.01
CA PHE A 119 -3.48 9.28 12.78
C PHE A 119 -4.60 9.54 13.80
N ASN A 120 -4.17 9.90 14.98
CA ASN A 120 -5.03 10.30 16.08
C ASN A 120 -5.13 11.84 16.10
N SER A 121 -5.64 12.43 17.18
CA SER A 121 -5.53 13.88 17.36
C SER A 121 -4.04 14.27 17.35
N MET A 122 -3.69 15.22 16.50
CA MET A 122 -2.31 15.71 16.32
C MET A 122 -2.25 17.19 16.62
N ASP A 123 -1.08 17.66 17.04
CA ASP A 123 -0.92 19.07 17.42
C ASP A 123 -0.62 19.97 16.21
N ASN A 124 -0.10 19.40 15.13
CA ASN A 124 0.20 20.16 13.91
C ASN A 124 0.17 19.29 12.64
N ILE A 125 0.08 19.96 11.48
CA ILE A 125 0.01 19.32 10.17
C ILE A 125 1.36 18.72 9.72
N ASP A 126 2.48 19.22 10.24
CA ASP A 126 3.80 18.74 9.85
C ASP A 126 4.07 17.35 10.43
N ASP A 127 3.54 17.05 11.62
CA ASP A 127 3.54 15.70 12.20
C ASP A 127 2.72 14.73 11.33
N LEU A 128 1.56 15.17 10.84
CA LEU A 128 0.76 14.38 9.89
C LEU A 128 1.57 14.07 8.63
N PHE A 129 2.20 15.06 8.03
CA PHE A 129 2.97 14.88 6.80
C PHE A 129 4.16 13.94 7.03
N SER A 130 4.79 14.00 8.21
CA SER A 130 5.83 13.05 8.59
C SER A 130 5.31 11.61 8.66
N ILE A 131 4.14 11.39 9.26
CA ILE A 131 3.50 10.07 9.30
C ILE A 131 3.19 9.58 7.89
N VAL A 132 2.57 10.42 7.06
CA VAL A 132 2.21 10.08 5.68
C VAL A 132 3.47 9.71 4.87
N SER A 133 4.52 10.51 4.95
CA SER A 133 5.78 10.25 4.25
C SER A 133 6.54 9.03 4.76
N SER A 134 6.31 8.61 6.00
CA SER A 134 6.91 7.38 6.52
C SER A 134 6.24 6.10 5.97
N VAL A 135 5.03 6.21 5.44
CA VAL A 135 4.23 5.07 4.97
C VAL A 135 4.09 5.04 3.44
N LEU A 136 3.87 6.20 2.82
CA LEU A 136 3.71 6.33 1.36
C LEU A 136 5.04 6.65 0.67
N ALA A 137 5.10 6.38 -0.63
CA ALA A 137 6.21 6.78 -1.49
C ALA A 137 6.17 8.29 -1.82
N LEU A 138 5.98 9.12 -0.80
CA LEU A 138 5.87 10.58 -0.88
C LEU A 138 6.86 11.23 0.07
N ASP A 139 7.47 12.32 -0.36
CA ASP A 139 8.17 13.22 0.56
C ASP A 139 7.17 14.23 1.18
N SER A 140 7.43 14.65 2.42
CA SER A 140 6.70 15.75 3.06
C SER A 140 6.73 17.02 2.22
N LEU A 141 7.81 17.26 1.46
CA LEU A 141 7.94 18.38 0.53
C LEU A 141 6.95 18.29 -0.65
N ASP A 142 6.61 17.09 -1.11
CA ASP A 142 5.62 16.89 -2.17
C ASP A 142 4.22 17.32 -1.69
N LEU A 143 3.88 16.99 -0.44
CA LEU A 143 2.62 17.39 0.18
C LEU A 143 2.55 18.91 0.36
N VAL A 144 3.61 19.52 0.86
CA VAL A 144 3.70 20.99 0.99
C VAL A 144 3.64 21.66 -0.38
N GLY A 145 4.35 21.14 -1.37
CA GLY A 145 4.34 21.65 -2.75
C GLY A 145 2.94 21.61 -3.38
N TYR A 146 2.18 20.54 -3.12
CA TYR A 146 0.80 20.44 -3.57
C TYR A 146 -0.09 21.55 -2.95
N LEU A 147 0.06 21.82 -1.65
CA LEU A 147 -0.69 22.90 -0.98
C LEU A 147 -0.36 24.27 -1.56
N HIS A 148 0.91 24.57 -1.77
CA HIS A 148 1.32 25.84 -2.38
C HIS A 148 0.73 26.02 -3.78
N LYS A 149 0.79 24.97 -4.61
CA LYS A 149 0.23 24.99 -5.97
C LYS A 149 -1.27 25.25 -5.98
N ASN A 150 -2.01 24.70 -5.01
CA ASN A 150 -3.45 24.84 -4.91
C ASN A 150 -3.90 26.02 -4.02
N GLN A 151 -2.97 26.86 -3.56
CA GLN A 151 -3.23 28.02 -2.70
C GLN A 151 -4.04 27.66 -1.44
N THR A 152 -3.85 26.48 -0.91
CA THR A 152 -4.55 25.98 0.27
C THR A 152 -3.73 26.27 1.51
N SER A 153 -4.32 26.92 2.52
CA SER A 153 -3.63 27.16 3.78
C SER A 153 -3.58 25.87 4.62
N LYS A 154 -2.47 25.69 5.36
CA LYS A 154 -2.30 24.57 6.28
C LYS A 154 -3.39 24.54 7.34
N ASP A 155 -3.78 25.69 7.86
CA ASP A 155 -4.75 25.81 8.96
C ASP A 155 -6.16 25.37 8.54
N SER A 156 -6.60 25.79 7.34
CA SER A 156 -7.91 25.38 6.82
C SER A 156 -7.97 23.89 6.48
N LEU A 157 -6.82 23.32 6.11
CA LEU A 157 -6.72 21.91 5.76
C LEU A 157 -6.68 21.00 6.99
N TYR A 158 -6.02 21.46 8.07
CA TYR A 158 -5.89 20.68 9.30
C TYR A 158 -7.25 20.23 9.84
N LEU A 159 -8.26 21.08 9.74
CA LEU A 159 -9.63 20.79 10.17
C LEU A 159 -10.30 19.64 9.37
N LYS A 160 -9.75 19.29 8.21
CA LYS A 160 -10.28 18.24 7.36
C LYS A 160 -9.70 16.84 7.62
N PHE A 161 -8.69 16.75 8.46
CA PHE A 161 -8.07 15.46 8.81
C PHE A 161 -8.77 14.84 10.01
N ILE A 162 -9.79 14.05 9.73
CA ILE A 162 -10.52 13.33 10.79
C ILE A 162 -9.63 12.19 11.33
N PRO A 163 -9.39 12.11 12.65
CA PRO A 163 -8.63 11.02 13.25
C PRO A 163 -9.26 9.65 12.93
N ASN A 164 -8.52 8.80 12.27
CA ASN A 164 -8.95 7.45 11.87
C ASN A 164 -7.79 6.66 11.29
N THR A 165 -8.05 5.41 10.89
CA THR A 165 -7.16 4.57 10.10
C THR A 165 -7.65 4.56 8.65
N TYR A 166 -6.76 4.89 7.73
CA TYR A 166 -7.05 5.00 6.31
C TYR A 166 -6.19 4.04 5.50
N GLU A 167 -6.77 3.44 4.48
CA GLU A 167 -6.05 2.61 3.52
C GLU A 167 -5.73 3.41 2.26
N PHE A 168 -4.47 3.30 1.83
CA PHE A 168 -3.96 3.91 0.61
C PHE A 168 -3.16 2.90 -0.21
N PHE A 169 -3.01 3.15 -1.49
CA PHE A 169 -1.92 2.53 -2.24
C PHE A 169 -0.60 3.20 -1.88
N TRP A 170 0.45 2.41 -1.72
CA TRP A 170 1.76 2.91 -1.31
C TRP A 170 2.30 4.04 -2.20
N ASN A 171 2.03 3.98 -3.50
CA ASN A 171 2.44 4.97 -4.49
C ASN A 171 1.36 6.04 -4.78
N ALA A 172 0.45 6.28 -3.83
CA ALA A 172 -0.53 7.34 -3.96
C ALA A 172 0.16 8.70 -4.15
N SER A 173 -0.37 9.54 -5.04
CA SER A 173 0.11 10.89 -5.24
C SER A 173 -0.37 11.84 -4.14
N PRO A 174 0.24 13.04 -3.97
CA PRO A 174 -0.32 14.06 -3.08
C PRO A 174 -1.78 14.38 -3.39
N GLU A 175 -2.13 14.44 -4.66
CA GLU A 175 -3.52 14.66 -5.10
C GLU A 175 -4.46 13.56 -4.62
N ASP A 176 -4.07 12.29 -4.77
CA ASP A 176 -4.87 11.15 -4.30
C ASP A 176 -5.06 11.21 -2.78
N PHE A 177 -4.00 11.56 -2.04
CA PHE A 177 -4.05 11.71 -0.59
C PHE A 177 -5.04 12.79 -0.17
N PHE A 178 -4.92 14.01 -0.69
CA PHE A 178 -5.79 15.10 -0.32
C PHE A 178 -7.24 14.91 -0.78
N ASN A 179 -7.46 14.33 -1.95
CA ASN A 179 -8.79 13.99 -2.43
C ASN A 179 -9.47 12.95 -1.52
N ARG A 180 -8.72 11.95 -1.06
CA ARG A 180 -9.25 10.98 -0.11
C ARG A 180 -9.58 11.64 1.22
N MET A 181 -8.74 12.52 1.75
CA MET A 181 -9.02 13.24 3.01
C MET A 181 -10.25 14.15 2.90
N ASN A 182 -10.40 14.85 1.79
CA ASN A 182 -11.61 15.65 1.54
C ASN A 182 -12.87 14.77 1.50
N LEU A 183 -12.80 13.63 0.81
CA LEU A 183 -13.93 12.69 0.75
C LEU A 183 -14.31 12.15 2.13
N GLU A 184 -13.32 11.78 2.95
CA GLU A 184 -13.57 11.29 4.31
C GLU A 184 -14.15 12.37 5.21
N TYR A 185 -13.69 13.63 5.07
CA TYR A 185 -14.27 14.77 5.76
C TYR A 185 -15.73 14.99 5.37
N ASP A 186 -16.04 14.93 4.08
CA ASP A 186 -17.42 15.13 3.61
C ASP A 186 -18.33 14.00 4.07
N ASN A 187 -17.84 12.75 4.08
CA ASN A 187 -18.58 11.58 4.56
C ASN A 187 -18.79 11.60 6.08
N PHE A 188 -17.87 12.20 6.83
CA PHE A 188 -17.97 12.31 8.28
C PHE A 188 -19.19 13.16 8.70
N TRP A 189 -19.51 14.22 7.97
CA TRP A 189 -20.60 15.13 8.28
C TRP A 189 -21.94 14.56 7.82
N THR A 190 -22.57 13.76 8.66
CA THR A 190 -23.94 13.26 8.42
C THR A 190 -24.98 14.37 8.54
N LEU A 191 -26.17 14.19 7.96
CA LEU A 191 -27.28 15.14 8.08
C LEU A 191 -27.60 15.41 9.54
N ASN A 192 -27.66 14.39 10.40
CA ASN A 192 -27.94 14.57 11.82
C ASN A 192 -26.89 15.44 12.53
N MET A 193 -25.60 15.32 12.16
CA MET A 193 -24.52 16.14 12.72
C MET A 193 -24.64 17.59 12.23
N LEU A 194 -25.01 17.81 10.98
CA LEU A 194 -25.23 19.14 10.42
C LEU A 194 -26.43 19.81 11.11
N ASP A 195 -27.55 19.13 11.26
CA ASP A 195 -28.74 19.63 11.96
C ASP A 195 -28.41 19.96 13.42
N ALA A 196 -27.61 19.13 14.09
CA ALA A 196 -27.18 19.39 15.46
C ALA A 196 -26.25 20.61 15.55
N ALA A 197 -25.32 20.80 14.62
CA ALA A 197 -24.45 21.97 14.55
C ALA A 197 -25.27 23.25 14.30
N ASP A 198 -26.19 23.23 13.33
CA ASP A 198 -27.06 24.34 12.99
C ASP A 198 -27.96 24.74 14.17
N SER A 199 -28.48 23.76 14.94
CA SER A 199 -29.27 24.03 16.15
C SER A 199 -28.51 24.81 17.22
N GLN A 200 -27.18 24.66 17.25
CA GLN A 200 -26.27 25.41 18.13
C GLN A 200 -25.69 26.67 17.46
N GLN A 201 -26.03 26.94 16.21
CA GLN A 201 -25.50 28.05 15.39
C GLN A 201 -23.96 27.97 15.21
N LEU A 202 -23.44 26.77 15.05
CA LEU A 202 -22.01 26.49 14.85
C LEU A 202 -21.72 26.06 13.41
N SER A 203 -20.64 26.62 12.84
CA SER A 203 -20.08 26.09 11.60
C SER A 203 -19.36 24.75 11.86
N LYS A 204 -19.08 23.99 10.79
CA LYS A 204 -18.29 22.74 10.87
C LYS A 204 -16.95 22.97 11.55
N GLU A 205 -16.26 24.04 11.19
CA GLU A 205 -14.97 24.44 11.75
C GLU A 205 -15.08 24.75 13.25
N GLN A 206 -16.15 25.47 13.67
CA GLN A 206 -16.39 25.78 15.08
C GLN A 206 -16.69 24.52 15.89
N VAL A 207 -17.44 23.58 15.33
CA VAL A 207 -17.66 22.26 15.97
C VAL A 207 -16.34 21.51 16.14
N PHE A 208 -15.49 21.51 15.12
CA PHE A 208 -14.18 20.85 15.17
C PHE A 208 -13.28 21.48 16.26
N VAL A 209 -13.19 22.80 16.29
CA VAL A 209 -12.41 23.53 17.32
C VAL A 209 -12.95 23.22 18.71
N LEU A 210 -14.29 23.25 18.89
CA LEU A 210 -14.89 22.91 20.17
C LEU A 210 -14.57 21.46 20.58
N ALA A 211 -14.68 20.52 19.64
CA ALA A 211 -14.35 19.13 19.88
C ALA A 211 -12.87 18.94 20.29
N SER A 212 -11.94 19.65 19.64
CA SER A 212 -10.52 19.62 20.00
C SER A 212 -10.24 20.15 21.39
N ILE A 213 -10.94 21.20 21.81
CA ILE A 213 -10.85 21.75 23.19
C ILE A 213 -11.39 20.72 24.18
N VAL A 214 -12.56 20.15 23.90
CA VAL A 214 -13.19 19.16 24.77
C VAL A 214 -12.30 17.91 24.92
N ASP A 215 -11.70 17.43 23.83
CA ASP A 215 -10.78 16.28 23.85
C ASP A 215 -9.54 16.54 24.72
N LYS A 216 -9.01 17.75 24.73
CA LYS A 216 -7.83 18.14 25.56
C LYS A 216 -8.17 18.37 27.03
N GLU A 217 -9.40 18.81 27.33
CA GLU A 217 -9.84 19.16 28.69
C GLU A 217 -10.44 17.95 29.42
N ALA A 218 -11.10 17.03 28.70
CA ALA A 218 -11.78 15.90 29.28
C ALA A 218 -10.78 14.79 29.68
N SER A 219 -10.83 14.37 30.95
CA SER A 219 -10.10 13.19 31.40
C SER A 219 -10.84 11.89 31.09
N HIS A 220 -12.18 11.95 31.02
CA HIS A 220 -13.07 10.83 30.75
C HIS A 220 -14.19 11.19 29.75
N VAL A 221 -14.66 10.22 28.98
CA VAL A 221 -15.69 10.41 27.94
C VAL A 221 -17.01 10.96 28.49
N ASP A 222 -17.39 10.58 29.72
CA ASP A 222 -18.60 11.04 30.39
C ASP A 222 -18.56 12.53 30.80
N GLU A 223 -17.39 13.15 30.89
CA GLU A 223 -17.20 14.57 31.16
C GLU A 223 -17.37 15.43 29.90
N MET A 224 -17.16 14.86 28.70
CA MET A 224 -17.12 15.63 27.44
C MET A 224 -18.37 16.45 27.19
N ALA A 225 -19.55 15.90 27.45
CA ALA A 225 -20.82 16.60 27.25
C ALA A 225 -20.95 17.84 28.19
N THR A 226 -20.49 17.73 29.43
CA THR A 226 -20.51 18.80 30.40
C THR A 226 -19.55 19.93 30.03
N ILE A 227 -18.32 19.55 29.61
CA ILE A 227 -17.30 20.49 29.16
C ILE A 227 -17.76 21.23 27.88
N ALA A 228 -18.29 20.49 26.91
CA ALA A 228 -18.86 21.09 25.71
C ALA A 228 -19.98 22.13 26.05
N GLY A 229 -20.91 21.76 26.93
CA GLY A 229 -21.95 22.63 27.40
C GLY A 229 -21.43 23.92 28.09
N LEU A 230 -20.33 23.78 28.87
CA LEU A 230 -19.69 24.93 29.48
C LEU A 230 -19.15 25.91 28.44
N TYR A 231 -18.44 25.45 27.42
CA TYR A 231 -17.89 26.29 26.36
C TYR A 231 -18.99 26.89 25.49
N LEU A 232 -20.04 26.14 25.13
CA LEU A 232 -21.20 26.66 24.40
C LEU A 232 -21.90 27.78 25.16
N ASN A 233 -22.06 27.65 26.50
CA ASN A 233 -22.64 28.71 27.32
C ASN A 233 -21.76 29.97 27.39
N ARG A 234 -20.44 29.82 27.34
CA ARG A 234 -19.52 30.98 27.29
C ARG A 234 -19.63 31.70 25.94
N LEU A 235 -19.67 30.96 24.83
CA LEU A 235 -19.83 31.54 23.50
C LEU A 235 -21.15 32.32 23.35
N LYS A 236 -22.23 31.86 23.96
CA LYS A 236 -23.53 32.55 23.93
C LYS A 236 -23.59 33.84 24.76
N LYS A 237 -22.62 34.04 25.66
CA LYS A 237 -22.56 35.24 26.55
C LYS A 237 -21.57 36.31 26.06
N SER A 238 -20.71 35.96 25.10
CA SER A 238 -19.76 36.90 24.49
C SER A 238 -20.35 37.56 23.26
#